data_462a8dc7a88bd81c5b571e4bc86c5c3a
#
_entry.id   462a8dc7a88bd81c5b571e4bc86c5c3a
#
_cell.length_a   1.000
_cell.length_b   1.000
_cell.length_c   1.000
_cell.angle_alpha   90.00
_cell.angle_beta   90.00
_cell.angle_gamma   90.00
#
_symmetry.space_group_name_H-M   'P 1'
#
loop_
_entity.id
_entity.type
_entity.pdbx_description
1 polymer ?
#
loop_
_entity_poly.entity_id
_entity_poly.type
_entity_poly.pdbx_seq_one_letter_code
_entity_poly.pdbx_strand_id
1 'polypeptide(L)'
;MTKVVCFDEIAPHKGHGRYELVIYAPELGIVLDVLKDRKKATLEDWFASRGPAWCAHVEVYCADMWEPYPAAEQTHLPKALQGVDRFHVMKNLNDAVTTARRTIQREAPEAQQEQLKACRWLLVKNRENLSEEERSTWDAMLAASPELKSLYELKEVQHVCGSSAGG
;
A
#
# COMPACT_ATOMS: atom_id res chain seq x y z
N MET A 1 -20.22 -16.90 -6.36
CA MET A 1 -19.05 -16.37 -7.10
C MET A 1 -18.71 -15.04 -6.46
N THR A 2 -17.41 -14.72 -6.31
CA THR A 2 -17.00 -13.41 -5.77
C THR A 2 -17.15 -12.31 -6.82
N LYS A 3 -17.46 -11.10 -6.36
CA LYS A 3 -17.45 -9.88 -7.18
C LYS A 3 -16.14 -9.10 -7.05
N VAL A 4 -15.41 -9.34 -5.98
CA VAL A 4 -14.12 -8.70 -5.70
C VAL A 4 -13.03 -9.77 -5.65
N VAL A 5 -11.94 -9.54 -6.37
CA VAL A 5 -10.75 -10.38 -6.35
C VAL A 5 -9.51 -9.54 -6.05
N CYS A 6 -8.67 -10.03 -5.16
CA CYS A 6 -7.43 -9.37 -4.78
C CYS A 6 -6.23 -10.27 -5.08
N PHE A 7 -5.16 -9.63 -5.53
CA PHE A 7 -3.89 -10.26 -5.86
C PHE A 7 -2.80 -9.66 -4.97
N ASP A 8 -2.09 -10.51 -4.23
CA ASP A 8 -1.01 -10.09 -3.34
C ASP A 8 0.19 -11.04 -3.47
N GLU A 9 1.39 -10.49 -3.32
CA GLU A 9 2.63 -11.23 -3.43
C GLU A 9 3.16 -11.63 -2.07
N ILE A 10 3.43 -12.91 -1.90
CA ILE A 10 4.13 -13.41 -0.72
C ILE A 10 5.52 -13.94 -1.09
N ALA A 11 6.49 -13.68 -0.24
CA ALA A 11 7.82 -14.27 -0.33
C ALA A 11 7.95 -15.35 0.75
N PRO A 12 7.74 -16.64 0.42
CA PRO A 12 7.77 -17.72 1.41
C PRO A 12 9.14 -17.86 2.09
N HIS A 13 10.22 -17.43 1.40
CA HIS A 13 11.57 -17.43 1.94
C HIS A 13 12.27 -16.10 1.68
N LYS A 14 12.66 -15.41 2.76
CA LYS A 14 13.44 -14.16 2.66
C LYS A 14 14.76 -14.41 1.92
N GLY A 15 15.05 -13.59 0.90
CA GLY A 15 16.35 -13.57 0.22
C GLY A 15 16.48 -14.46 -1.02
N HIS A 16 15.50 -15.28 -1.38
CA HIS A 16 15.57 -16.15 -2.55
C HIS A 16 14.94 -15.63 -3.83
N GLY A 17 14.36 -14.43 -3.83
CA GLY A 17 13.75 -13.82 -5.02
C GLY A 17 12.57 -14.63 -5.61
N ARG A 18 12.06 -15.60 -4.87
CA ARG A 18 10.87 -16.38 -5.23
C ARG A 18 9.66 -15.75 -4.60
N TYR A 19 8.71 -15.38 -5.44
CA TYR A 19 7.43 -14.83 -5.02
C TYR A 19 6.33 -15.78 -5.49
N GLU A 20 5.35 -15.99 -4.64
CA GLU A 20 4.10 -16.66 -4.95
C GLU A 20 3.01 -15.60 -5.01
N LEU A 21 2.04 -15.79 -5.89
CA LEU A 21 0.90 -14.89 -6.03
C LEU A 21 -0.31 -15.50 -5.32
N VAL A 22 -0.77 -14.85 -4.27
CA VAL A 22 -1.99 -15.22 -3.56
C VAL A 22 -3.17 -14.51 -4.19
N ILE A 23 -4.19 -15.27 -4.55
CA ILE A 23 -5.45 -14.75 -5.09
C ILE A 23 -6.53 -15.02 -4.07
N TYR A 24 -7.22 -13.98 -3.61
CA TYR A 24 -8.23 -14.12 -2.57
C TYR A 24 -9.49 -13.31 -2.86
N ALA A 25 -10.60 -13.74 -2.27
CA ALA A 25 -11.89 -13.10 -2.32
C ALA A 25 -12.22 -12.49 -0.95
N PRO A 26 -12.02 -11.17 -0.75
CA PRO A 26 -12.20 -10.51 0.54
C PRO A 26 -13.65 -10.59 1.04
N GLU A 27 -14.62 -10.50 0.15
CA GLU A 27 -16.05 -10.62 0.50
C GLU A 27 -16.42 -11.98 1.10
N LEU A 28 -15.70 -13.02 0.68
CA LEU A 28 -15.95 -14.40 1.12
C LEU A 28 -15.01 -14.82 2.25
N GLY A 29 -13.94 -14.05 2.51
CA GLY A 29 -12.90 -14.38 3.47
C GLY A 29 -12.09 -15.63 3.11
N ILE A 30 -11.94 -15.95 1.80
CA ILE A 30 -11.27 -17.17 1.34
C ILE A 30 -10.13 -16.87 0.37
N VAL A 31 -9.09 -17.70 0.42
CA VAL A 31 -8.08 -17.79 -0.62
C VAL A 31 -8.64 -18.62 -1.76
N LEU A 32 -8.62 -18.06 -2.97
CA LEU A 32 -9.08 -18.74 -4.19
C LEU A 32 -7.99 -19.62 -4.78
N ASP A 33 -6.74 -19.17 -4.72
CA ASP A 33 -5.57 -19.90 -5.22
C ASP A 33 -4.26 -19.31 -4.71
N VAL A 34 -3.16 -20.09 -4.84
CA VAL A 34 -1.79 -19.64 -4.63
C VAL A 34 -0.97 -20.11 -5.84
N LEU A 35 -0.53 -19.14 -6.65
CA LEU A 35 0.24 -19.44 -7.85
C LEU A 35 1.74 -19.49 -7.52
N LYS A 36 2.43 -20.44 -8.15
CA LYS A 36 3.87 -20.74 -7.94
C LYS A 36 4.82 -19.58 -8.25
N ASP A 37 4.37 -18.60 -9.00
CA ASP A 37 5.14 -17.42 -9.37
C ASP A 37 4.19 -16.26 -9.76
N ARG A 38 4.76 -15.07 -9.94
CA ARG A 38 4.06 -13.85 -10.31
C ARG A 38 4.16 -13.50 -11.79
N LYS A 39 4.42 -14.48 -12.66
CA LYS A 39 4.56 -14.22 -14.09
C LYS A 39 3.20 -13.99 -14.74
N LYS A 40 3.20 -13.06 -15.71
CA LYS A 40 2.01 -12.77 -16.51
C LYS A 40 1.36 -14.04 -17.09
N ALA A 41 2.17 -14.93 -17.67
CA ALA A 41 1.67 -16.17 -18.25
C ALA A 41 0.96 -17.08 -17.23
N THR A 42 1.50 -17.19 -16.01
CA THR A 42 0.88 -17.98 -14.94
C THR A 42 -0.47 -17.41 -14.52
N LEU A 43 -0.59 -16.09 -14.48
CA LEU A 43 -1.85 -15.41 -14.18
C LEU A 43 -2.85 -15.53 -15.36
N GLU A 44 -2.39 -15.43 -16.59
CA GLU A 44 -3.23 -15.65 -17.78
C GLU A 44 -3.80 -17.09 -17.83
N ASP A 45 -2.96 -18.10 -17.54
CA ASP A 45 -3.39 -19.50 -17.44
C ASP A 45 -4.43 -19.68 -16.33
N TRP A 46 -4.25 -19.00 -15.21
CA TRP A 46 -5.22 -19.04 -14.11
C TRP A 46 -6.57 -18.45 -14.53
N PHE A 47 -6.61 -17.26 -15.14
CA PHE A 47 -7.85 -16.68 -15.66
C PHE A 47 -8.52 -17.59 -16.69
N ALA A 48 -7.74 -18.17 -17.61
CA ALA A 48 -8.25 -19.12 -18.59
C ALA A 48 -8.92 -20.33 -17.93
N SER A 49 -8.35 -20.84 -16.84
CA SER A 49 -8.91 -21.95 -16.07
C SER A 49 -10.25 -21.62 -15.38
N ARG A 50 -10.45 -20.35 -14.98
CA ARG A 50 -11.72 -19.88 -14.40
C ARG A 50 -12.81 -19.69 -15.44
N GLY A 51 -12.42 -19.39 -16.65
CA GLY A 51 -13.31 -19.21 -17.79
C GLY A 51 -14.00 -17.83 -17.85
N PRO A 52 -14.51 -17.48 -19.03
CA PRO A 52 -15.04 -16.13 -19.29
C PRO A 52 -16.26 -15.75 -18.45
N ALA A 53 -17.09 -16.72 -18.06
CA ALA A 53 -18.26 -16.46 -17.23
C ALA A 53 -17.88 -16.03 -15.82
N TRP A 54 -16.84 -16.62 -15.25
CA TRP A 54 -16.30 -16.20 -13.95
C TRP A 54 -15.68 -14.82 -14.04
N CYS A 55 -14.84 -14.58 -15.05
CA CYS A 55 -14.21 -13.27 -15.27
C CYS A 55 -15.25 -12.15 -15.46
N ALA A 56 -16.33 -12.41 -16.19
CA ALA A 56 -17.41 -11.43 -16.41
C ALA A 56 -18.20 -11.10 -15.14
N HIS A 57 -18.13 -11.94 -14.10
CA HIS A 57 -18.82 -11.71 -12.82
C HIS A 57 -18.01 -10.85 -11.86
N VAL A 58 -16.70 -10.73 -12.05
CA VAL A 58 -15.83 -9.87 -11.23
C VAL A 58 -16.12 -8.41 -11.55
N GLU A 59 -16.47 -7.65 -10.53
CA GLU A 59 -16.80 -6.21 -10.63
C GLU A 59 -15.60 -5.33 -10.24
N VAL A 60 -14.76 -5.82 -9.31
CA VAL A 60 -13.59 -5.08 -8.80
C VAL A 60 -12.41 -6.04 -8.68
N TYR A 61 -11.24 -5.57 -9.08
CA TYR A 61 -9.99 -6.25 -8.75
C TYR A 61 -9.01 -5.31 -8.05
N CYS A 62 -8.27 -5.81 -7.08
CA CYS A 62 -7.23 -5.09 -6.35
C CYS A 62 -5.90 -5.82 -6.57
N ALA A 63 -4.90 -5.10 -7.04
CA ALA A 63 -3.55 -5.61 -7.20
C ALA A 63 -2.54 -4.61 -6.64
N ASP A 64 -1.35 -5.09 -6.26
CA ASP A 64 -0.21 -4.21 -6.02
C ASP A 64 0.10 -3.43 -7.30
N MET A 65 0.62 -2.19 -7.15
CA MET A 65 0.99 -1.30 -8.25
C MET A 65 2.19 -1.82 -9.08
N TRP A 66 2.45 -3.12 -9.06
CA TRP A 66 3.50 -3.77 -9.85
C TRP A 66 3.08 -3.91 -11.32
N GLU A 67 3.85 -3.36 -12.23
CA GLU A 67 3.56 -3.21 -13.66
C GLU A 67 3.15 -4.45 -14.48
N PRO A 68 3.54 -5.70 -14.19
CA PRO A 68 3.18 -6.85 -15.04
C PRO A 68 1.70 -7.24 -15.01
N TYR A 69 0.97 -6.92 -13.93
CA TYR A 69 -0.40 -7.37 -13.74
C TYR A 69 -1.46 -6.60 -14.53
N PRO A 70 -1.39 -5.26 -14.68
CA PRO A 70 -2.46 -4.51 -15.32
C PRO A 70 -2.84 -5.00 -16.72
N ALA A 71 -1.87 -5.52 -17.48
CA ALA A 71 -2.13 -6.01 -18.83
C ALA A 71 -2.91 -7.34 -18.88
N ALA A 72 -2.64 -8.28 -17.96
CA ALA A 72 -3.39 -9.53 -17.87
C ALA A 72 -4.79 -9.29 -17.32
N GLU A 73 -4.90 -8.48 -16.26
CA GLU A 73 -6.17 -8.13 -15.63
C GLU A 73 -7.08 -7.37 -16.58
N GLN A 74 -6.59 -6.35 -17.30
CA GLN A 74 -7.36 -5.64 -18.31
C GLN A 74 -7.85 -6.53 -19.44
N THR A 75 -7.06 -7.55 -19.82
CA THR A 75 -7.44 -8.51 -20.85
C THR A 75 -8.58 -9.41 -20.40
N HIS A 76 -8.50 -9.92 -19.16
CA HIS A 76 -9.45 -10.91 -18.65
C HIS A 76 -10.61 -10.30 -17.86
N LEU A 77 -10.41 -9.12 -17.27
CA LEU A 77 -11.39 -8.38 -16.47
C LEU A 77 -11.70 -6.99 -17.04
N PRO A 78 -12.05 -6.87 -18.34
CA PRO A 78 -12.14 -5.56 -19.02
C PRO A 78 -13.24 -4.65 -18.48
N LYS A 79 -14.17 -5.18 -17.71
CA LYS A 79 -15.29 -4.42 -17.12
C LYS A 79 -15.13 -4.17 -15.63
N ALA A 80 -14.16 -4.81 -15.00
CA ALA A 80 -13.92 -4.67 -13.57
C ALA A 80 -13.20 -3.35 -13.28
N LEU A 81 -13.57 -2.71 -12.18
CA LEU A 81 -12.88 -1.53 -11.68
C LEU A 81 -11.58 -1.94 -11.00
N GLN A 82 -10.50 -1.26 -11.33
CA GLN A 82 -9.24 -1.44 -10.62
C GLN A 82 -9.31 -0.72 -9.27
N GLY A 83 -9.23 -1.49 -8.20
CA GLY A 83 -9.02 -0.99 -6.84
C GLY A 83 -7.51 -0.91 -6.54
N VAL A 84 -7.13 0.04 -5.72
CA VAL A 84 -5.75 0.14 -5.22
C VAL A 84 -5.70 -0.41 -3.81
N ASP A 85 -4.72 -1.28 -3.52
CA ASP A 85 -4.52 -1.77 -2.18
C ASP A 85 -4.06 -0.63 -1.26
N ARG A 86 -4.91 -0.33 -0.27
CA ARG A 86 -4.66 0.72 0.73
C ARG A 86 -3.34 0.52 1.47
N PHE A 87 -2.96 -0.72 1.77
CA PHE A 87 -1.72 -1.01 2.48
C PHE A 87 -0.51 -0.52 1.67
N HIS A 88 -0.49 -0.79 0.37
CA HIS A 88 0.60 -0.35 -0.52
C HIS A 88 0.64 1.17 -0.70
N VAL A 89 -0.52 1.84 -0.78
CA VAL A 89 -0.58 3.31 -0.78
C VAL A 89 0.02 3.88 0.49
N MET A 90 -0.41 3.38 1.65
CA MET A 90 0.09 3.86 2.95
C MET A 90 1.58 3.55 3.15
N LYS A 91 2.04 2.40 2.70
CA LYS A 91 3.46 2.05 2.71
C LYS A 91 4.27 3.04 1.87
N ASN A 92 3.86 3.31 0.62
CA ASN A 92 4.56 4.25 -0.26
C ASN A 92 4.57 5.67 0.31
N LEU A 93 3.48 6.12 0.92
CA LEU A 93 3.44 7.41 1.61
C LEU A 93 4.39 7.46 2.81
N ASN A 94 4.42 6.44 3.63
CA ASN A 94 5.35 6.36 4.76
C ASN A 94 6.82 6.32 4.29
N ASP A 95 7.11 5.64 3.20
CA ASP A 95 8.44 5.60 2.59
C ASP A 95 8.82 6.98 2.02
N ALA A 96 7.89 7.68 1.36
CA ALA A 96 8.10 9.05 0.87
C ALA A 96 8.38 10.03 2.02
N VAL A 97 7.56 10.01 3.07
CA VAL A 97 7.75 10.82 4.28
C VAL A 97 9.10 10.53 4.94
N THR A 98 9.48 9.24 5.04
CA THR A 98 10.78 8.83 5.60
C THR A 98 11.94 9.35 4.75
N THR A 99 11.80 9.29 3.43
CA THR A 99 12.83 9.77 2.49
C THR A 99 12.99 11.29 2.58
N ALA A 100 11.88 12.04 2.59
CA ALA A 100 11.89 13.49 2.75
C ALA A 100 12.53 13.90 4.10
N ARG A 101 12.16 13.24 5.20
CA ARG A 101 12.81 13.46 6.50
C ARG A 101 14.33 13.28 6.43
N ARG A 102 14.81 12.22 5.77
CA ARG A 102 16.25 11.95 5.62
C ARG A 102 16.96 13.06 4.83
N THR A 103 16.32 13.59 3.79
CA THR A 103 16.86 14.69 2.98
C THR A 103 16.95 15.97 3.82
N ILE A 104 15.85 16.35 4.48
CA ILE A 104 15.79 17.51 5.37
C ILE A 104 16.84 17.37 6.50
N GLN A 105 16.97 16.18 7.09
CA GLN A 105 17.94 15.92 8.16
C GLN A 105 19.38 16.13 7.71
N ARG A 106 19.75 15.77 6.48
CA ARG A 106 21.13 15.97 5.97
C ARG A 106 21.48 17.44 5.78
N GLU A 107 20.49 18.27 5.46
CA GLU A 107 20.65 19.70 5.18
C GLU A 107 20.47 20.55 6.43
N ALA A 108 19.91 19.99 7.51
CA ALA A 108 19.64 20.70 8.75
C ALA A 108 20.92 20.91 9.59
N PRO A 109 20.95 21.98 10.43
CA PRO A 109 21.98 22.17 11.45
C PRO A 109 22.06 20.96 12.41
N GLU A 110 23.25 20.69 12.95
CA GLU A 110 23.53 19.50 13.78
C GLU A 110 22.54 19.31 14.93
N ALA A 111 22.16 20.40 15.63
CA ALA A 111 21.16 20.34 16.69
C ALA A 111 19.77 19.88 16.24
N GLN A 112 19.38 20.18 14.99
CA GLN A 112 18.13 19.74 14.39
C GLN A 112 18.21 18.30 13.84
N GLN A 113 19.38 17.84 13.43
CA GLN A 113 19.56 16.48 12.90
C GLN A 113 19.17 15.42 13.92
N GLU A 114 19.57 15.58 15.17
CA GLU A 114 19.22 14.65 16.26
C GLU A 114 17.71 14.66 16.56
N GLN A 115 17.06 15.82 16.53
CA GLN A 115 15.61 15.92 16.71
C GLN A 115 14.85 15.20 15.57
N LEU A 116 15.24 15.45 14.32
CA LEU A 116 14.66 14.80 13.14
C LEU A 116 14.86 13.28 13.14
N LYS A 117 15.99 12.81 13.69
CA LYS A 117 16.27 11.38 13.86
C LYS A 117 15.36 10.77 14.94
N ALA A 118 15.20 11.43 16.07
CA ALA A 118 14.35 10.97 17.16
C ALA A 118 12.87 10.88 16.75
N CYS A 119 12.40 11.82 15.93
CA CYS A 119 11.00 11.86 15.47
C CYS A 119 10.66 10.86 14.35
N ARG A 120 11.58 10.00 13.95
CA ARG A 120 11.36 9.02 12.87
C ARG A 120 10.07 8.19 13.04
N TRP A 121 9.81 7.74 14.24
CA TRP A 121 8.66 6.88 14.53
C TRP A 121 7.36 7.66 14.65
N LEU A 122 7.42 8.94 15.00
CA LEU A 122 6.24 9.82 15.07
C LEU A 122 5.68 10.08 13.67
N LEU A 123 6.55 10.18 12.66
CA LEU A 123 6.16 10.41 11.27
C LEU A 123 5.33 9.27 10.66
N VAL A 124 5.57 8.03 11.06
CA VAL A 124 4.85 6.86 10.54
C VAL A 124 3.59 6.54 11.35
N LYS A 125 3.47 7.07 12.58
CA LYS A 125 2.24 6.97 13.37
C LYS A 125 1.17 7.89 12.77
N ASN A 126 -0.10 7.49 12.90
CA ASN A 126 -1.22 8.38 12.62
C ASN A 126 -1.43 9.33 13.81
N ARG A 127 -1.90 10.54 13.54
CA ARG A 127 -2.05 11.60 14.55
C ARG A 127 -2.92 11.15 15.74
N GLU A 128 -3.95 10.38 15.49
CA GLU A 128 -4.84 9.82 16.52
C GLU A 128 -4.13 8.89 17.51
N ASN A 129 -3.05 8.24 17.06
CA ASN A 129 -2.26 7.29 17.84
C ASN A 129 -1.07 7.92 18.59
N LEU A 130 -0.91 9.24 18.51
CA LEU A 130 0.12 9.98 19.24
C LEU A 130 -0.36 10.30 20.67
N SER A 131 0.49 10.09 21.67
CA SER A 131 0.27 10.59 23.02
C SER A 131 0.32 12.13 23.06
N GLU A 132 -0.12 12.76 24.15
CA GLU A 132 -0.04 14.23 24.30
C GLU A 132 1.39 14.74 24.26
N GLU A 133 2.31 14.04 24.88
CA GLU A 133 3.74 14.37 24.88
C GLU A 133 4.34 14.23 23.47
N GLU A 134 4.01 13.14 22.76
CA GLU A 134 4.40 12.92 21.38
C GLU A 134 3.84 14.01 20.44
N ARG A 135 2.60 14.46 20.66
CA ARG A 135 1.97 15.55 19.89
C ARG A 135 2.70 16.87 20.07
N SER A 136 3.03 17.24 21.31
CA SER A 136 3.78 18.47 21.57
C SER A 136 5.14 18.50 20.87
N THR A 137 5.89 17.40 20.98
CA THR A 137 7.17 17.23 20.27
C THR A 137 6.99 17.30 18.77
N TRP A 138 5.95 16.67 18.28
CA TRP A 138 5.58 16.58 16.88
C TRP A 138 5.23 17.95 16.28
N ASP A 139 4.33 18.69 16.94
CA ASP A 139 3.89 20.02 16.50
C ASP A 139 5.06 21.02 16.45
N ALA A 140 5.99 20.96 17.42
CA ALA A 140 7.20 21.78 17.41
C ALA A 140 8.11 21.45 16.21
N MET A 141 8.24 20.18 15.86
CA MET A 141 9.04 19.76 14.72
C MET A 141 8.41 20.16 13.38
N LEU A 142 7.09 20.00 13.23
CA LEU A 142 6.37 20.41 12.02
C LEU A 142 6.40 21.94 11.82
N ALA A 143 6.39 22.72 12.91
CA ALA A 143 6.54 24.16 12.84
C ALA A 143 7.92 24.58 12.30
N ALA A 144 8.95 23.76 12.55
CA ALA A 144 10.32 24.00 12.08
C ALA A 144 10.57 23.52 10.63
N SER A 145 9.69 22.70 10.05
CA SER A 145 9.86 22.15 8.69
C SER A 145 8.52 22.11 7.94
N PRO A 146 8.20 23.17 7.17
CA PRO A 146 6.95 23.25 6.39
C PRO A 146 6.78 22.12 5.37
N GLU A 147 7.87 21.67 4.75
CA GLU A 147 7.83 20.57 3.77
C GLU A 147 7.44 19.25 4.44
N LEU A 148 8.00 18.97 5.60
CA LEU A 148 7.66 17.77 6.36
C LEU A 148 6.21 17.81 6.86
N LYS A 149 5.73 19.01 7.24
CA LYS A 149 4.34 19.24 7.61
C LYS A 149 3.40 18.88 6.46
N SER A 150 3.64 19.42 5.26
CA SER A 150 2.80 19.18 4.08
C SER A 150 2.73 17.69 3.72
N LEU A 151 3.86 16.98 3.78
CA LEU A 151 3.91 15.54 3.51
C LEU A 151 3.15 14.73 4.57
N TYR A 152 3.27 15.10 5.83
CA TYR A 152 2.54 14.44 6.90
C TYR A 152 1.03 14.66 6.79
N GLU A 153 0.60 15.89 6.50
CA GLU A 153 -0.82 16.22 6.29
C GLU A 153 -1.41 15.43 5.11
N LEU A 154 -0.66 15.27 4.01
CA LEU A 154 -1.08 14.44 2.89
C LEU A 154 -1.28 12.97 3.31
N LYS A 155 -0.37 12.43 4.12
CA LYS A 155 -0.50 11.07 4.66
C LYS A 155 -1.77 10.92 5.52
N GLU A 156 -2.05 11.91 6.39
CA GLU A 156 -3.23 11.88 7.25
C GLU A 156 -4.55 11.95 6.45
N VAL A 157 -4.62 12.77 5.40
CA VAL A 157 -5.78 12.84 4.51
C VAL A 157 -6.08 11.48 3.89
N GLN A 158 -5.06 10.78 3.41
CA GLN A 158 -5.24 9.44 2.82
C GLN A 158 -5.68 8.41 3.88
N HIS A 159 -5.22 8.55 5.11
CA HIS A 159 -5.66 7.68 6.21
C HIS A 159 -7.16 7.84 6.48
N VAL A 160 -7.65 9.08 6.58
CA VAL A 160 -9.06 9.38 6.84
C VAL A 160 -9.96 8.93 5.69
N CYS A 161 -9.61 9.25 4.45
CA CYS A 161 -10.38 8.85 3.27
C CYS A 161 -10.55 7.32 3.17
N GLY A 162 -9.52 6.56 3.54
CA GLY A 162 -9.59 5.11 3.51
C GLY A 162 -10.38 4.50 4.68
N SER A 163 -10.58 5.21 5.79
CA SER A 163 -11.34 4.72 6.95
C SER A 163 -12.85 4.89 6.75
N SER A 164 -13.28 5.82 5.90
CA SER A 164 -14.71 6.11 5.64
C SER A 164 -15.36 5.17 4.63
N ALA A 165 -14.60 4.33 3.94
CA ALA A 165 -15.11 3.41 2.91
C ALA A 165 -15.50 2.02 3.45
N GLY A 166 -15.41 1.78 4.75
CA GLY A 166 -15.66 0.49 5.41
C GLY A 166 -16.81 0.49 6.41
N GLY A 167 -17.80 1.38 6.24
CA GLY A 167 -19.02 1.45 7.05
C GLY A 167 -20.25 0.97 6.30
#